data_18c3a1e6e99ce312abb9dd1faf7d3a81
#
_entry.id   18c3a1e6e99ce312abb9dd1faf7d3a81
#
_cell.length_a   1.000
_cell.length_b   1.000
_cell.length_c   1.000
_cell.angle_alpha   90.00
_cell.angle_beta   90.00
_cell.angle_gamma   90.00
#
_symmetry.space_group_name_H-M   'P 1'
#
loop_
_entity.id
_entity.type
_entity.pdbx_description
1 polymer ?
#
loop_
_entity_poly.entity_id
_entity_poly.type
_entity_poly.pdbx_seq_one_letter_code
_entity_poly.pdbx_strand_id
1 'polypeptide(L)'
;MIRLGINGFGRIGRQVLKAVLARYPRSLQVVAVNDLFDVGTNAHLFKYDTNYGRFSGDVRIKKDAFLINGQAIKSLAFRDPASIPWEEEGVDIVIESTGLFVTGPQASAHLEGGARKVIITAPAKEEDITLVMGVNHKAYHPKKHHIVSNASCTTNCLAPPVLVIHQAFGIEKGMMTTVHSYTNDQRILDLPHKDLRRARAAFQNIIPTTTGAAKALSLVIPDLAGRFDGYSLRVPTPTVSIVDFVAELKTKTTTEDLRQVLRNGARKMLKGIMACEEGRLVSMDFKGDAHSSIVDIEFTQVLRDNMVKVVAWYDNEWGYSCRVADLAHYMAQKGL
;
A
#
# COMPACT_ATOMS: atom_id res chain seq x y z
N MET A 1 -5.63 22.53 7.68
CA MET A 1 -5.65 21.05 7.86
C MET A 1 -6.46 20.48 6.72
N ILE A 2 -5.91 19.55 5.95
CA ILE A 2 -6.61 18.91 4.83
C ILE A 2 -7.57 17.85 5.37
N ARG A 3 -8.79 17.84 4.84
CA ARG A 3 -9.87 16.97 5.29
C ARG A 3 -9.98 15.75 4.40
N LEU A 4 -9.96 14.57 4.99
CA LEU A 4 -9.99 13.28 4.29
C LEU A 4 -11.35 12.60 4.47
N GLY A 5 -11.87 12.04 3.38
CA GLY A 5 -12.92 11.03 3.38
C GLY A 5 -12.32 9.66 3.11
N ILE A 6 -12.86 8.61 3.70
CA ILE A 6 -12.45 7.23 3.41
C ILE A 6 -13.66 6.48 2.86
N ASN A 7 -13.59 6.02 1.61
CA ASN A 7 -14.58 5.12 1.02
C ASN A 7 -14.09 3.67 1.17
N GLY A 8 -14.85 2.85 1.88
CA GLY A 8 -14.47 1.50 2.29
C GLY A 8 -13.70 1.49 3.61
N PHE A 9 -14.38 1.19 4.71
CA PHE A 9 -13.78 1.15 6.04
C PHE A 9 -13.35 -0.28 6.44
N GLY A 10 -12.81 -1.01 5.44
CA GLY A 10 -12.22 -2.34 5.58
C GLY A 10 -10.85 -2.33 6.29
N ARG A 11 -10.04 -3.36 6.03
CA ARG A 11 -8.69 -3.47 6.62
C ARG A 11 -7.86 -2.22 6.35
N ILE A 12 -7.70 -1.84 5.08
CA ILE A 12 -6.84 -0.71 4.68
C ILE A 12 -7.43 0.61 5.16
N GLY A 13 -8.72 0.89 4.95
CA GLY A 13 -9.34 2.14 5.41
C GLY A 13 -9.15 2.39 6.91
N ARG A 14 -9.33 1.36 7.75
CA ARG A 14 -9.09 1.46 9.20
C ARG A 14 -7.61 1.70 9.56
N GLN A 15 -6.69 1.02 8.89
CA GLN A 15 -5.25 1.24 9.13
C GLN A 15 -4.78 2.61 8.62
N VAL A 16 -5.33 3.10 7.49
CA VAL A 16 -5.05 4.47 7.01
C VAL A 16 -5.51 5.51 8.05
N LEU A 17 -6.70 5.36 8.63
CA LEU A 17 -7.15 6.26 9.71
C LEU A 17 -6.18 6.23 10.89
N LYS A 18 -5.74 5.03 11.33
CA LYS A 18 -4.75 4.90 12.42
C LYS A 18 -3.41 5.54 12.03
N ALA A 19 -2.96 5.37 10.79
CA ALA A 19 -1.72 5.97 10.30
C ALA A 19 -1.80 7.50 10.24
N VAL A 20 -2.93 8.07 9.81
CA VAL A 20 -3.18 9.53 9.83
C VAL A 20 -3.12 10.07 11.25
N LEU A 21 -3.82 9.43 12.20
CA LEU A 21 -3.82 9.83 13.62
C LEU A 21 -2.42 9.77 14.25
N ALA A 22 -1.62 8.77 13.89
CA ALA A 22 -0.28 8.59 14.46
C ALA A 22 0.77 9.51 13.84
N ARG A 23 0.72 9.75 12.53
CA ARG A 23 1.80 10.39 11.78
C ARG A 23 1.54 11.84 11.42
N TYR A 24 0.27 12.19 11.17
CA TYR A 24 -0.11 13.51 10.62
C TYR A 24 -1.25 14.21 11.37
N PRO A 25 -1.31 14.14 12.72
CA PRO A 25 -2.45 14.66 13.49
C PRO A 25 -2.65 16.18 13.38
N ARG A 26 -1.65 16.92 12.87
CA ARG A 26 -1.69 18.39 12.73
C ARG A 26 -1.93 18.85 11.30
N SER A 27 -1.84 17.99 10.31
CA SER A 27 -1.94 18.36 8.89
C SER A 27 -3.08 17.69 8.15
N LEU A 28 -3.46 16.47 8.57
CA LEU A 28 -4.55 15.69 7.98
C LEU A 28 -5.62 15.40 9.03
N GLN A 29 -6.88 15.39 8.61
CA GLN A 29 -8.03 15.05 9.45
C GLN A 29 -9.00 14.19 8.68
N VAL A 30 -9.25 12.97 9.13
CA VAL A 30 -10.38 12.18 8.60
C VAL A 30 -11.66 12.71 9.22
N VAL A 31 -12.62 13.12 8.38
CA VAL A 31 -13.89 13.74 8.82
C VAL A 31 -15.09 12.84 8.53
N ALA A 32 -15.00 11.99 7.52
CA ALA A 32 -16.05 11.06 7.17
C ALA A 32 -15.48 9.72 6.69
N VAL A 33 -16.22 8.65 6.95
CA VAL A 33 -16.02 7.34 6.35
C VAL A 33 -17.32 6.90 5.71
N ASN A 34 -17.24 6.23 4.56
CA ASN A 34 -18.36 5.59 3.91
C ASN A 34 -18.15 4.08 3.90
N ASP A 35 -19.08 3.35 4.49
CA ASP A 35 -19.11 1.89 4.47
C ASP A 35 -20.55 1.41 4.64
N LEU A 36 -20.89 0.26 4.04
CA LEU A 36 -22.29 -0.23 4.04
C LEU A 36 -22.73 -0.84 5.37
N PHE A 37 -21.79 -1.02 6.31
CA PHE A 37 -22.11 -1.46 7.67
C PHE A 37 -22.43 -0.29 8.59
N ASP A 38 -23.14 -0.58 9.67
CA ASP A 38 -23.54 0.42 10.66
C ASP A 38 -22.37 1.02 11.43
N VAL A 39 -22.61 2.16 12.03
CA VAL A 39 -21.61 2.92 12.79
C VAL A 39 -21.04 2.12 13.98
N GLY A 40 -21.85 1.28 14.60
CA GLY A 40 -21.45 0.44 15.73
C GLY A 40 -20.44 -0.62 15.32
N THR A 41 -20.72 -1.32 14.24
CA THR A 41 -19.83 -2.31 13.63
C THR A 41 -18.50 -1.67 13.22
N ASN A 42 -18.55 -0.52 12.54
CA ASN A 42 -17.37 0.20 12.10
C ASN A 42 -16.50 0.68 13.29
N ALA A 43 -17.11 1.24 14.34
CA ALA A 43 -16.42 1.66 15.55
C ALA A 43 -15.79 0.47 16.30
N HIS A 44 -16.50 -0.66 16.39
CA HIS A 44 -16.02 -1.87 17.03
C HIS A 44 -14.78 -2.42 16.31
N LEU A 45 -14.85 -2.58 14.97
CA LEU A 45 -13.74 -3.08 14.16
C LEU A 45 -12.55 -2.10 14.06
N PHE A 46 -12.77 -0.81 14.26
CA PHE A 46 -11.67 0.13 14.43
C PHE A 46 -11.00 -0.03 15.80
N LYS A 47 -11.79 -0.23 16.86
CA LYS A 47 -11.30 -0.37 18.24
C LYS A 47 -10.53 -1.67 18.45
N TYR A 48 -11.01 -2.78 17.88
CA TYR A 48 -10.46 -4.13 18.10
C TYR A 48 -9.95 -4.71 16.78
N ASP A 49 -8.70 -5.07 16.75
CA ASP A 49 -8.02 -5.61 15.57
C ASP A 49 -7.22 -6.85 15.96
N THR A 50 -7.49 -7.97 15.31
CA THR A 50 -6.80 -9.24 15.61
C THR A 50 -5.30 -9.17 15.33
N ASN A 51 -4.91 -8.47 14.24
CA ASN A 51 -3.51 -8.37 13.87
C ASN A 51 -2.75 -7.34 14.73
N TYR A 52 -3.37 -6.16 14.97
CA TYR A 52 -2.67 -5.03 15.60
C TYR A 52 -3.13 -4.70 17.01
N GLY A 53 -4.04 -5.51 17.54
CA GLY A 53 -4.52 -5.35 18.90
C GLY A 53 -5.54 -4.23 19.06
N ARG A 54 -5.82 -3.89 20.32
CA ARG A 54 -6.79 -2.86 20.68
C ARG A 54 -6.23 -1.46 20.45
N PHE A 55 -7.00 -0.59 19.77
CA PHE A 55 -6.65 0.84 19.65
C PHE A 55 -6.60 1.48 21.05
N SER A 56 -5.49 2.12 21.38
CA SER A 56 -5.24 2.67 22.71
C SER A 56 -6.06 3.92 23.06
N GLY A 57 -6.55 4.63 22.02
CA GLY A 57 -7.36 5.83 22.20
C GLY A 57 -8.82 5.55 22.58
N ASP A 58 -9.54 6.61 22.92
CA ASP A 58 -10.97 6.57 23.17
C ASP A 58 -11.77 6.42 21.88
N VAL A 59 -12.77 5.54 21.89
CA VAL A 59 -13.71 5.34 20.76
C VAL A 59 -15.11 5.26 21.33
N ARG A 60 -15.98 6.23 20.94
CA ARG A 60 -17.38 6.29 21.35
C ARG A 60 -18.28 6.45 20.14
N ILE A 61 -19.52 6.03 20.24
CA ILE A 61 -20.54 6.19 19.20
C ILE A 61 -21.44 7.36 19.58
N LYS A 62 -21.76 8.21 18.61
CA LYS A 62 -22.69 9.34 18.79
C LYS A 62 -23.56 9.48 17.54
N LYS A 63 -24.81 9.00 17.61
CA LYS A 63 -25.76 8.98 16.46
C LYS A 63 -25.13 8.28 15.23
N ASP A 64 -24.91 9.02 14.16
CA ASP A 64 -24.38 8.63 12.87
C ASP A 64 -22.86 8.90 12.71
N ALA A 65 -22.18 9.08 13.81
CA ALA A 65 -20.74 9.32 13.87
C ALA A 65 -20.09 8.51 14.98
N PHE A 66 -18.81 8.26 14.87
CA PHE A 66 -17.99 7.78 15.97
C PHE A 66 -16.95 8.83 16.36
N LEU A 67 -16.70 8.91 17.65
CA LEU A 67 -15.73 9.83 18.22
C LEU A 67 -14.44 9.07 18.47
N ILE A 68 -13.34 9.55 17.90
CA ILE A 68 -11.99 9.04 18.18
C ILE A 68 -11.21 10.14 18.90
N ASN A 69 -10.83 9.89 20.16
CA ASN A 69 -10.18 10.88 21.01
C ASN A 69 -10.92 12.24 21.07
N GLY A 70 -12.26 12.19 21.05
CA GLY A 70 -13.12 13.37 21.05
C GLY A 70 -13.40 13.98 19.68
N GLN A 71 -12.69 13.59 18.62
CA GLN A 71 -12.93 14.05 17.27
C GLN A 71 -14.03 13.23 16.61
N ALA A 72 -15.07 13.89 16.10
CA ALA A 72 -16.18 13.24 15.40
C ALA A 72 -15.78 12.87 13.96
N ILE A 73 -16.13 11.65 13.56
CA ILE A 73 -15.99 11.15 12.20
C ILE A 73 -17.38 10.68 11.77
N LYS A 74 -17.94 11.28 10.72
CA LYS A 74 -19.24 10.93 10.17
C LYS A 74 -19.20 9.54 9.57
N SER A 75 -20.22 8.71 9.82
CA SER A 75 -20.38 7.40 9.20
C SER A 75 -21.48 7.47 8.16
N LEU A 76 -21.12 7.29 6.91
CA LEU A 76 -22.00 7.30 5.74
C LEU A 76 -22.17 5.86 5.23
N ALA A 77 -23.25 5.60 4.46
CA ALA A 77 -23.58 4.26 3.96
C ALA A 77 -24.16 4.28 2.53
N PHE A 78 -23.45 4.97 1.63
CA PHE A 78 -23.82 5.07 0.22
C PHE A 78 -23.13 3.98 -0.61
N ARG A 79 -23.88 3.35 -1.54
CA ARG A 79 -23.33 2.35 -2.48
C ARG A 79 -22.65 3.00 -3.67
N ASP A 80 -23.25 4.06 -4.18
CA ASP A 80 -22.78 4.80 -5.34
C ASP A 80 -21.82 5.91 -4.89
N PRO A 81 -20.56 5.91 -5.34
CA PRO A 81 -19.60 6.94 -5.00
C PRO A 81 -20.04 8.37 -5.38
N ALA A 82 -20.77 8.54 -6.47
CA ALA A 82 -21.29 9.84 -6.91
C ALA A 82 -22.34 10.42 -5.96
N SER A 83 -23.02 9.56 -5.19
CA SER A 83 -24.05 9.97 -4.23
C SER A 83 -23.48 10.31 -2.84
N ILE A 84 -22.20 10.11 -2.61
CA ILE A 84 -21.58 10.42 -1.30
C ILE A 84 -21.37 11.94 -1.23
N PRO A 85 -21.94 12.63 -0.23
CA PRO A 85 -21.92 14.09 -0.16
C PRO A 85 -20.58 14.62 0.41
N TRP A 86 -19.48 14.39 -0.30
CA TRP A 86 -18.15 14.79 0.15
C TRP A 86 -17.99 16.29 0.34
N GLU A 87 -18.67 17.10 -0.49
CA GLU A 87 -18.67 18.55 -0.37
C GLU A 87 -19.32 19.02 0.95
N GLU A 88 -20.48 18.43 1.31
CA GLU A 88 -21.19 18.76 2.55
C GLU A 88 -20.36 18.42 3.79
N GLU A 89 -19.59 17.32 3.71
CA GLU A 89 -18.66 16.91 4.77
C GLU A 89 -17.32 17.68 4.69
N GLY A 90 -17.14 18.52 3.67
CA GLY A 90 -15.95 19.35 3.45
C GLY A 90 -14.69 18.52 3.20
N VAL A 91 -14.82 17.42 2.48
CA VAL A 91 -13.70 16.51 2.15
C VAL A 91 -12.88 17.06 0.99
N ASP A 92 -11.58 17.20 1.20
CA ASP A 92 -10.63 17.61 0.16
C ASP A 92 -10.10 16.40 -0.65
N ILE A 93 -9.74 15.32 0.05
CA ILE A 93 -9.16 14.11 -0.58
C ILE A 93 -9.96 12.90 -0.13
N VAL A 94 -10.40 12.09 -1.09
CA VAL A 94 -10.98 10.77 -0.81
C VAL A 94 -9.91 9.69 -0.90
N ILE A 95 -9.86 8.83 0.11
CA ILE A 95 -9.11 7.57 0.09
C ILE A 95 -10.08 6.47 -0.35
N GLU A 96 -9.94 6.02 -1.60
CA GLU A 96 -10.73 4.91 -2.14
C GLU A 96 -10.10 3.58 -1.74
N SER A 97 -10.70 2.88 -0.79
CA SER A 97 -10.20 1.64 -0.20
C SER A 97 -11.20 0.48 -0.19
N THR A 98 -12.25 0.55 -1.03
CA THR A 98 -13.19 -0.55 -1.21
C THR A 98 -12.61 -1.71 -2.03
N GLY A 99 -11.65 -1.42 -2.92
CA GLY A 99 -11.15 -2.34 -3.93
C GLY A 99 -12.13 -2.59 -5.10
N LEU A 100 -13.22 -1.82 -5.18
CA LEU A 100 -14.25 -1.94 -6.22
C LEU A 100 -14.08 -0.89 -7.33
N PHE A 101 -13.73 0.35 -6.97
CA PHE A 101 -13.60 1.48 -7.88
C PHE A 101 -12.13 1.73 -8.20
N VAL A 102 -11.56 0.85 -9.04
CA VAL A 102 -10.11 0.79 -9.33
C VAL A 102 -9.76 1.27 -10.74
N THR A 103 -10.67 1.99 -11.39
CA THR A 103 -10.37 2.68 -12.65
C THR A 103 -10.57 4.18 -12.49
N GLY A 104 -9.86 4.99 -13.30
CA GLY A 104 -10.03 6.44 -13.32
C GLY A 104 -11.49 6.86 -13.46
N PRO A 105 -12.23 6.37 -14.49
CA PRO A 105 -13.65 6.68 -14.64
C PRO A 105 -14.54 6.29 -13.45
N GLN A 106 -14.28 5.14 -12.81
CA GLN A 106 -15.05 4.76 -11.61
C GLN A 106 -14.74 5.66 -10.41
N ALA A 107 -13.47 5.99 -10.21
CA ALA A 107 -13.03 6.82 -9.09
C ALA A 107 -13.40 8.30 -9.27
N SER A 108 -13.62 8.77 -10.53
CA SER A 108 -14.06 10.15 -10.79
C SER A 108 -15.43 10.48 -10.19
N ALA A 109 -16.25 9.48 -9.92
CA ALA A 109 -17.51 9.65 -9.20
C ALA A 109 -17.35 10.33 -7.82
N HIS A 110 -16.22 10.16 -7.17
CA HIS A 110 -15.93 10.90 -5.93
C HIS A 110 -15.70 12.40 -6.16
N LEU A 111 -15.21 12.79 -7.34
CA LEU A 111 -15.05 14.20 -7.71
C LEU A 111 -16.44 14.84 -7.96
N GLU A 112 -17.39 14.09 -8.52
CA GLU A 112 -18.78 14.51 -8.68
C GLU A 112 -19.46 14.75 -7.32
N GLY A 113 -19.10 13.96 -6.29
CA GLY A 113 -19.52 14.16 -4.90
C GLY A 113 -18.85 15.34 -4.20
N GLY A 114 -17.98 16.09 -4.90
CA GLY A 114 -17.33 17.32 -4.43
C GLY A 114 -15.93 17.17 -3.84
N ALA A 115 -15.34 15.97 -3.86
CA ALA A 115 -13.93 15.82 -3.49
C ALA A 115 -13.01 16.47 -4.55
N ARG A 116 -11.88 17.02 -4.12
CA ARG A 116 -10.90 17.64 -5.03
C ARG A 116 -9.91 16.63 -5.61
N LYS A 117 -9.59 15.59 -4.85
CA LYS A 117 -8.64 14.53 -5.20
C LYS A 117 -9.11 13.16 -4.72
N VAL A 118 -8.66 12.12 -5.42
CA VAL A 118 -8.89 10.73 -5.04
C VAL A 118 -7.55 9.99 -5.00
N ILE A 119 -7.31 9.22 -3.93
CA ILE A 119 -6.21 8.26 -3.83
C ILE A 119 -6.80 6.86 -3.85
N ILE A 120 -6.56 6.10 -4.92
CA ILE A 120 -6.95 4.68 -5.02
C ILE A 120 -5.90 3.83 -4.31
N THR A 121 -6.32 3.03 -3.34
CA THR A 121 -5.42 2.16 -2.54
C THR A 121 -5.22 0.79 -3.18
N ALA A 122 -5.10 0.75 -4.48
CA ALA A 122 -4.88 -0.46 -5.28
C ALA A 122 -4.19 -0.07 -6.60
N PRO A 123 -3.60 -1.03 -7.35
CA PRO A 123 -3.25 -0.82 -8.74
C PRO A 123 -4.49 -0.40 -9.52
N ALA A 124 -4.41 0.70 -10.23
CA ALA A 124 -5.54 1.25 -10.98
C ALA A 124 -5.35 1.09 -12.50
N LYS A 125 -6.35 1.49 -13.25
CA LYS A 125 -6.33 1.66 -14.72
C LYS A 125 -6.94 3.00 -15.06
N GLU A 126 -6.37 3.67 -16.07
CA GLU A 126 -6.88 4.95 -16.54
C GLU A 126 -6.92 6.03 -15.43
N GLU A 127 -6.09 5.87 -14.41
CA GLU A 127 -5.81 6.92 -13.44
C GLU A 127 -4.88 7.99 -14.04
N ASP A 128 -4.87 9.18 -13.46
CA ASP A 128 -3.97 10.25 -13.96
C ASP A 128 -2.49 9.90 -13.74
N ILE A 129 -2.19 9.24 -12.64
CA ILE A 129 -0.82 8.80 -12.31
C ILE A 129 -0.81 7.73 -11.20
N THR A 130 0.12 6.78 -11.33
CA THR A 130 0.49 5.86 -10.24
C THR A 130 1.74 6.38 -9.54
N LEU A 131 1.67 6.54 -8.21
CA LEU A 131 2.75 7.08 -7.37
C LEU A 131 3.19 6.11 -6.27
N VAL A 132 4.50 5.95 -6.16
CA VAL A 132 5.17 5.25 -5.05
C VAL A 132 6.09 6.24 -4.33
N MET A 133 5.85 6.42 -3.03
CA MET A 133 6.65 7.33 -2.21
C MET A 133 8.11 6.90 -2.19
N GLY A 134 9.01 7.87 -2.34
CA GLY A 134 10.46 7.62 -2.44
C GLY A 134 10.93 7.28 -3.87
N VAL A 135 10.04 6.81 -4.77
CA VAL A 135 10.39 6.38 -6.12
C VAL A 135 10.07 7.48 -7.13
N ASN A 136 8.79 7.71 -7.42
CA ASN A 136 8.35 8.67 -8.44
C ASN A 136 7.37 9.75 -7.90
N HIS A 137 7.14 9.84 -6.60
CA HIS A 137 6.17 10.78 -6.01
C HIS A 137 6.39 12.24 -6.41
N LYS A 138 7.63 12.61 -6.77
CA LYS A 138 7.96 13.97 -7.25
C LYS A 138 7.31 14.31 -8.59
N ALA A 139 6.81 13.32 -9.34
CA ALA A 139 6.07 13.52 -10.57
C ALA A 139 4.64 14.04 -10.35
N TYR A 140 4.15 14.08 -9.10
CA TYR A 140 2.84 14.64 -8.79
C TYR A 140 2.74 16.10 -9.21
N HIS A 141 1.69 16.42 -9.96
CA HIS A 141 1.36 17.79 -10.38
C HIS A 141 -0.09 18.11 -9.99
N PRO A 142 -0.35 19.04 -9.05
CA PRO A 142 -1.68 19.26 -8.46
C PRO A 142 -2.76 19.65 -9.48
N LYS A 143 -2.42 20.41 -10.54
CA LYS A 143 -3.36 20.83 -11.58
C LYS A 143 -3.69 19.75 -12.63
N LYS A 144 -2.95 18.64 -12.65
CA LYS A 144 -3.10 17.59 -13.67
C LYS A 144 -3.58 16.26 -13.09
N HIS A 145 -3.22 15.97 -11.85
CA HIS A 145 -3.44 14.66 -11.24
C HIS A 145 -4.51 14.78 -10.16
N HIS A 146 -5.72 14.37 -10.50
CA HIS A 146 -6.88 14.38 -9.62
C HIS A 146 -7.17 13.00 -9.08
N ILE A 147 -6.91 11.95 -9.86
CA ILE A 147 -7.10 10.54 -9.51
C ILE A 147 -5.74 9.85 -9.51
N VAL A 148 -5.24 9.54 -8.33
CA VAL A 148 -3.90 9.01 -8.11
C VAL A 148 -3.99 7.60 -7.56
N SER A 149 -3.25 6.65 -8.15
CA SER A 149 -3.07 5.33 -7.56
C SER A 149 -1.82 5.29 -6.67
N ASN A 150 -1.93 4.71 -5.47
CA ASN A 150 -0.76 4.40 -4.64
C ASN A 150 -0.18 3.01 -4.94
N ALA A 151 -0.48 2.43 -6.10
CA ALA A 151 -0.08 1.08 -6.50
C ALA A 151 -0.50 0.01 -5.47
N SER A 152 0.16 -1.15 -5.46
CA SER A 152 -0.04 -2.20 -4.46
C SER A 152 1.00 -2.14 -3.33
N CYS A 153 0.72 -2.81 -2.22
CA CYS A 153 1.70 -3.02 -1.15
C CYS A 153 2.98 -3.71 -1.67
N THR A 154 2.81 -4.69 -2.56
CA THR A 154 3.93 -5.40 -3.20
C THR A 154 4.75 -4.48 -4.10
N THR A 155 4.13 -3.60 -4.90
CA THR A 155 4.84 -2.61 -5.70
C THR A 155 5.61 -1.63 -4.82
N ASN A 156 5.01 -1.19 -3.70
CA ASN A 156 5.67 -0.33 -2.73
C ASN A 156 6.88 -1.00 -2.07
N CYS A 157 6.87 -2.32 -1.89
CA CYS A 157 8.03 -3.08 -1.40
C CYS A 157 9.10 -3.27 -2.48
N LEU A 158 8.70 -3.64 -3.71
CA LEU A 158 9.62 -3.99 -4.79
C LEU A 158 10.35 -2.76 -5.37
N ALA A 159 9.63 -1.66 -5.60
CA ALA A 159 10.16 -0.51 -6.33
C ALA A 159 11.36 0.19 -5.66
N PRO A 160 11.41 0.38 -4.32
CA PRO A 160 12.55 1.01 -3.67
C PRO A 160 13.89 0.30 -3.88
N PRO A 161 14.08 -0.99 -3.56
CA PRO A 161 15.34 -1.67 -3.80
C PRO A 161 15.66 -1.79 -5.29
N VAL A 162 14.66 -2.02 -6.14
CA VAL A 162 14.86 -2.06 -7.61
C VAL A 162 15.38 -0.72 -8.13
N LEU A 163 14.84 0.41 -7.68
CA LEU A 163 15.32 1.74 -8.07
C LEU A 163 16.79 1.94 -7.70
N VAL A 164 17.17 1.60 -6.46
CA VAL A 164 18.55 1.74 -5.97
C VAL A 164 19.52 0.91 -6.78
N ILE A 165 19.17 -0.34 -7.07
CA ILE A 165 19.99 -1.26 -7.86
C ILE A 165 20.07 -0.83 -9.31
N HIS A 166 18.95 -0.39 -9.89
CA HIS A 166 18.92 0.08 -11.28
C HIS A 166 19.77 1.33 -11.50
N GLN A 167 19.73 2.27 -10.57
CA GLN A 167 20.57 3.49 -10.63
C GLN A 167 22.04 3.18 -10.47
N ALA A 168 22.42 2.18 -9.66
CA ALA A 168 23.82 1.86 -9.40
C ALA A 168 24.45 0.97 -10.48
N PHE A 169 23.72 -0.03 -10.96
CA PHE A 169 24.29 -1.10 -11.79
C PHE A 169 23.55 -1.31 -13.13
N GLY A 170 22.38 -0.69 -13.32
CA GLY A 170 21.50 -0.99 -14.42
C GLY A 170 20.89 -2.39 -14.31
N ILE A 171 19.59 -2.52 -14.52
CA ILE A 171 18.90 -3.83 -14.60
C ILE A 171 18.54 -4.10 -16.05
N GLU A 172 18.95 -5.28 -16.57
CA GLU A 172 18.54 -5.75 -17.87
C GLU A 172 17.14 -6.36 -17.84
N LYS A 173 16.91 -7.29 -16.92
CA LYS A 173 15.64 -7.99 -16.71
C LYS A 173 15.58 -8.58 -15.32
N GLY A 174 14.38 -8.91 -14.84
CA GLY A 174 14.20 -9.53 -13.55
C GLY A 174 12.87 -10.27 -13.44
N MET A 175 12.81 -11.18 -12.48
CA MET A 175 11.61 -11.88 -12.08
C MET A 175 11.42 -11.80 -10.58
N MET A 176 10.16 -11.68 -10.15
CA MET A 176 9.83 -11.61 -8.74
C MET A 176 8.79 -12.64 -8.34
N THR A 177 8.92 -13.15 -7.15
CA THR A 177 7.87 -13.89 -6.45
C THR A 177 7.55 -13.15 -5.16
N THR A 178 6.28 -12.88 -4.90
CA THR A 178 5.88 -12.46 -3.56
C THR A 178 5.22 -13.62 -2.82
N VAL A 179 5.78 -13.99 -1.67
CA VAL A 179 5.14 -14.88 -0.70
C VAL A 179 4.29 -13.99 0.20
N HIS A 180 2.98 -14.00 -0.04
CA HIS A 180 2.07 -12.98 0.46
C HIS A 180 1.07 -13.55 1.45
N SER A 181 0.84 -12.85 2.53
CA SER A 181 -0.24 -13.14 3.47
C SER A 181 -1.60 -13.21 2.76
N TYR A 182 -2.52 -14.01 3.29
CA TYR A 182 -3.88 -14.06 2.76
C TYR A 182 -4.59 -12.71 2.92
N THR A 183 -5.55 -12.45 2.04
CA THR A 183 -6.35 -11.23 2.03
C THR A 183 -7.84 -11.58 1.91
N ASN A 184 -8.74 -10.63 2.20
CA ASN A 184 -10.19 -10.87 2.24
C ASN A 184 -10.82 -11.28 0.90
N ASP A 185 -10.11 -11.20 -0.22
CA ASP A 185 -10.57 -11.73 -1.49
C ASP A 185 -10.47 -13.26 -1.57
N GLN A 186 -9.70 -13.90 -0.67
CA GLN A 186 -9.59 -15.35 -0.58
C GLN A 186 -10.74 -15.96 0.23
N ARG A 187 -10.92 -17.27 0.09
CA ARG A 187 -11.97 -18.01 0.77
C ARG A 187 -11.43 -18.71 2.02
N ILE A 188 -12.21 -18.71 3.08
CA ILE A 188 -11.88 -19.47 4.31
C ILE A 188 -11.98 -20.96 4.02
N LEU A 189 -13.08 -21.40 3.41
CA LEU A 189 -13.32 -22.74 2.88
C LEU A 189 -13.46 -22.68 1.37
N ASP A 190 -13.46 -23.83 0.69
CA ASP A 190 -13.65 -23.93 -0.75
C ASP A 190 -15.00 -23.31 -1.17
N LEU A 191 -14.96 -22.20 -1.89
CA LEU A 191 -16.13 -21.46 -2.36
C LEU A 191 -15.86 -20.81 -3.74
N PRO A 192 -16.88 -20.58 -4.56
CA PRO A 192 -16.71 -19.97 -5.87
C PRO A 192 -15.92 -18.66 -5.84
N HIS A 193 -14.97 -18.55 -6.74
CA HIS A 193 -14.18 -17.36 -7.00
C HIS A 193 -13.81 -17.34 -8.49
N LYS A 194 -13.66 -16.15 -9.11
CA LYS A 194 -13.28 -16.02 -10.53
C LYS A 194 -11.89 -16.61 -10.84
N ASP A 195 -10.95 -16.58 -9.89
CA ASP A 195 -9.69 -17.33 -9.92
C ASP A 195 -9.92 -18.63 -9.14
N LEU A 196 -9.85 -19.77 -9.83
CA LEU A 196 -10.09 -21.11 -9.25
C LEU A 196 -9.07 -21.47 -8.16
N ARG A 197 -7.86 -20.93 -8.20
CA ARG A 197 -6.87 -21.13 -7.14
C ARG A 197 -7.26 -20.39 -5.88
N ARG A 198 -7.77 -19.15 -5.98
CA ARG A 198 -8.29 -18.37 -4.84
C ARG A 198 -9.65 -18.88 -4.33
N ALA A 199 -10.30 -19.78 -5.05
CA ALA A 199 -11.51 -20.47 -4.61
C ALA A 199 -11.23 -21.47 -3.48
N ARG A 200 -9.97 -21.83 -3.26
CA ARG A 200 -9.57 -22.85 -2.28
C ARG A 200 -9.29 -22.21 -0.90
N ALA A 201 -9.45 -23.05 0.15
CA ALA A 201 -9.27 -22.68 1.54
C ALA A 201 -7.92 -22.02 1.82
N ALA A 202 -7.92 -20.75 2.23
CA ALA A 202 -6.72 -19.92 2.39
C ALA A 202 -5.78 -20.41 3.50
N PHE A 203 -6.32 -20.99 4.57
CA PHE A 203 -5.56 -21.38 5.76
C PHE A 203 -4.83 -22.73 5.65
N GLN A 204 -5.08 -23.49 4.59
CA GLN A 204 -4.55 -24.84 4.42
C GLN A 204 -3.72 -25.01 3.14
N ASN A 205 -3.58 -23.95 2.35
CA ASN A 205 -2.95 -24.04 1.03
C ASN A 205 -1.91 -22.95 0.79
N ILE A 206 -0.87 -23.30 0.04
CA ILE A 206 -0.06 -22.34 -0.69
C ILE A 206 -0.76 -22.13 -2.04
N ILE A 207 -1.20 -20.89 -2.33
CA ILE A 207 -2.04 -20.58 -3.48
C ILE A 207 -1.26 -19.70 -4.47
N PRO A 208 -0.77 -20.27 -5.60
CA PRO A 208 -0.18 -19.48 -6.68
C PRO A 208 -1.27 -18.65 -7.36
N THR A 209 -0.99 -17.38 -7.59
CA THR A 209 -1.92 -16.47 -8.28
C THR A 209 -1.17 -15.35 -8.97
N THR A 210 -1.85 -14.65 -9.86
CA THR A 210 -1.26 -13.50 -10.56
C THR A 210 -1.06 -12.31 -9.63
N THR A 211 -0.09 -11.46 -9.97
CA THR A 211 0.10 -10.14 -9.36
C THR A 211 0.37 -9.10 -10.43
N GLY A 212 -0.19 -7.92 -10.28
CA GLY A 212 0.12 -6.77 -11.13
C GLY A 212 1.36 -5.98 -10.68
N ALA A 213 2.01 -6.40 -9.58
CA ALA A 213 3.07 -5.60 -8.95
C ALA A 213 4.30 -5.41 -9.83
N ALA A 214 4.74 -6.47 -10.54
CA ALA A 214 5.87 -6.38 -11.46
C ALA A 214 5.55 -5.48 -12.67
N LYS A 215 4.34 -5.57 -13.21
CA LYS A 215 3.90 -4.70 -14.32
C LYS A 215 3.76 -3.25 -13.88
N ALA A 216 3.27 -3.00 -12.66
CA ALA A 216 3.16 -1.66 -12.10
C ALA A 216 4.53 -1.00 -11.87
N LEU A 217 5.62 -1.78 -11.82
CA LEU A 217 6.97 -1.23 -11.72
C LEU A 217 7.31 -0.33 -12.93
N SER A 218 6.84 -0.67 -14.13
CA SER A 218 7.04 0.15 -15.34
C SER A 218 6.35 1.51 -15.27
N LEU A 219 5.30 1.66 -14.48
CA LEU A 219 4.61 2.94 -14.29
C LEU A 219 5.41 3.89 -13.39
N VAL A 220 6.22 3.34 -12.49
CA VAL A 220 6.97 4.13 -11.50
C VAL A 220 8.47 4.20 -11.78
N ILE A 221 9.00 3.26 -12.58
CA ILE A 221 10.38 3.24 -13.11
C ILE A 221 10.29 2.92 -14.62
N PRO A 222 10.00 3.89 -15.47
CA PRO A 222 9.72 3.67 -16.91
C PRO A 222 10.82 2.95 -17.67
N ASP A 223 12.08 3.12 -17.29
CA ASP A 223 13.23 2.45 -17.90
C ASP A 223 13.18 0.93 -17.79
N LEU A 224 12.36 0.40 -16.88
CA LEU A 224 12.18 -1.04 -16.66
C LEU A 224 10.91 -1.60 -17.35
N ALA A 225 10.31 -0.84 -18.27
CA ALA A 225 9.14 -1.30 -19.02
C ALA A 225 9.46 -2.60 -19.79
N GLY A 226 8.63 -3.65 -19.56
CA GLY A 226 8.79 -4.96 -20.19
C GLY A 226 9.96 -5.80 -19.66
N ARG A 227 10.70 -5.33 -18.66
CA ARG A 227 11.89 -6.01 -18.12
C ARG A 227 11.63 -6.80 -16.84
N PHE A 228 10.46 -6.63 -16.22
CA PHE A 228 10.06 -7.34 -15.01
C PHE A 228 8.75 -8.10 -15.19
N ASP A 229 8.70 -9.33 -14.69
CA ASP A 229 7.47 -10.10 -14.52
C ASP A 229 7.50 -10.87 -13.20
N GLY A 230 6.39 -11.51 -12.84
CA GLY A 230 6.35 -12.30 -11.61
C GLY A 230 4.93 -12.72 -11.21
N TYR A 231 4.85 -13.43 -10.10
CA TYR A 231 3.62 -13.97 -9.56
C TYR A 231 3.59 -13.92 -8.01
N SER A 232 2.46 -14.30 -7.45
CA SER A 232 2.26 -14.33 -6.00
C SER A 232 1.99 -15.75 -5.52
N LEU A 233 2.57 -16.12 -4.38
CA LEU A 233 2.20 -17.28 -3.58
C LEU A 233 1.47 -16.77 -2.34
N ARG A 234 0.17 -17.06 -2.20
CA ARG A 234 -0.55 -16.79 -0.97
C ARG A 234 -0.28 -17.90 0.03
N VAL A 235 0.03 -17.51 1.28
CA VAL A 235 0.38 -18.44 2.37
C VAL A 235 -0.50 -18.20 3.60
N PRO A 236 -0.63 -19.18 4.51
CA PRO A 236 -1.49 -19.10 5.69
C PRO A 236 -0.91 -18.20 6.81
N THR A 237 -0.55 -16.96 6.50
CA THR A 237 -0.12 -15.93 7.46
C THR A 237 -1.08 -14.74 7.42
N PRO A 238 -1.40 -14.11 8.57
CA PRO A 238 -2.44 -13.08 8.63
C PRO A 238 -1.98 -11.71 8.13
N THR A 239 -0.70 -11.42 8.23
CA THR A 239 -0.06 -10.19 7.76
C THR A 239 1.44 -10.43 7.63
N VAL A 240 2.14 -9.48 7.07
CA VAL A 240 3.55 -9.49 6.67
C VAL A 240 3.81 -10.45 5.51
N SER A 241 4.38 -9.93 4.49
CA SER A 241 4.70 -10.60 3.24
C SER A 241 6.17 -10.39 2.90
N ILE A 242 6.66 -11.15 1.93
CA ILE A 242 8.05 -11.06 1.47
C ILE A 242 8.08 -11.03 -0.05
N VAL A 243 8.90 -10.16 -0.62
CA VAL A 243 9.27 -10.17 -2.04
C VAL A 243 10.64 -10.83 -2.17
N ASP A 244 10.72 -11.79 -3.07
CA ASP A 244 11.96 -12.39 -3.55
C ASP A 244 12.09 -12.06 -5.03
N PHE A 245 13.11 -11.29 -5.41
CA PHE A 245 13.36 -11.02 -6.82
C PHE A 245 14.79 -11.35 -7.23
N VAL A 246 14.91 -11.81 -8.47
CA VAL A 246 16.18 -12.07 -9.14
C VAL A 246 16.26 -11.13 -10.33
N ALA A 247 17.43 -10.51 -10.53
CA ALA A 247 17.64 -9.65 -11.69
C ALA A 247 19.04 -9.81 -12.26
N GLU A 248 19.14 -9.66 -13.58
CA GLU A 248 20.41 -9.57 -14.31
C GLU A 248 20.80 -8.08 -14.42
N LEU A 249 22.03 -7.78 -14.07
CA LEU A 249 22.60 -6.43 -14.10
C LEU A 249 23.41 -6.18 -15.36
N LYS A 250 23.46 -4.93 -15.81
CA LYS A 250 24.34 -4.45 -16.88
C LYS A 250 25.79 -4.40 -16.43
N THR A 251 26.00 -3.96 -15.18
CA THR A 251 27.34 -3.77 -14.61
C THR A 251 27.63 -4.88 -13.61
N LYS A 252 28.81 -5.47 -13.69
CA LYS A 252 29.30 -6.44 -12.73
C LYS A 252 29.45 -5.82 -11.34
N THR A 253 29.14 -6.63 -10.31
CA THR A 253 29.24 -6.18 -8.92
C THR A 253 29.53 -7.36 -8.00
N THR A 254 29.82 -7.06 -6.73
CA THR A 254 29.98 -8.06 -5.66
C THR A 254 28.79 -8.04 -4.72
N THR A 255 28.64 -9.10 -3.92
CA THR A 255 27.62 -9.17 -2.88
C THR A 255 27.74 -8.01 -1.89
N GLU A 256 28.97 -7.66 -1.50
CA GLU A 256 29.16 -6.57 -0.53
C GLU A 256 28.88 -5.19 -1.14
N ASP A 257 29.25 -4.94 -2.38
CA ASP A 257 28.90 -3.68 -3.06
C ASP A 257 27.39 -3.54 -3.21
N LEU A 258 26.68 -4.62 -3.58
CA LEU A 258 25.23 -4.63 -3.66
C LEU A 258 24.60 -4.27 -2.30
N ARG A 259 25.02 -4.94 -1.23
CA ARG A 259 24.55 -4.69 0.14
C ARG A 259 24.85 -3.25 0.58
N GLN A 260 26.03 -2.75 0.27
CA GLN A 260 26.42 -1.38 0.61
C GLN A 260 25.58 -0.33 -0.12
N VAL A 261 25.28 -0.54 -1.39
CA VAL A 261 24.42 0.35 -2.19
C VAL A 261 23.00 0.39 -1.60
N LEU A 262 22.45 -0.76 -1.21
CA LEU A 262 21.15 -0.85 -0.58
C LEU A 262 21.11 -0.15 0.79
N ARG A 263 22.12 -0.36 1.65
CA ARG A 263 22.27 0.35 2.93
C ARG A 263 22.34 1.87 2.73
N ASN A 264 23.09 2.32 1.74
CA ASN A 264 23.22 3.75 1.42
C ASN A 264 21.88 4.32 0.90
N GLY A 265 21.17 3.57 0.05
CA GLY A 265 19.83 3.94 -0.42
C GLY A 265 18.84 4.11 0.73
N ALA A 266 18.81 3.15 1.66
CA ALA A 266 17.95 3.19 2.85
C ALA A 266 18.25 4.39 3.76
N ARG A 267 19.54 4.69 3.99
CA ARG A 267 19.95 5.78 4.89
C ARG A 267 19.75 7.17 4.29
N LYS A 268 19.79 7.32 2.97
CA LYS A 268 19.76 8.61 2.26
C LYS A 268 18.44 8.82 1.52
N MET A 269 18.38 8.37 0.28
CA MET A 269 17.30 8.64 -0.67
C MET A 269 15.94 8.10 -0.21
N LEU A 270 15.93 6.93 0.42
CA LEU A 270 14.73 6.19 0.82
C LEU A 270 14.54 6.13 2.35
N LYS A 271 15.13 7.08 3.07
CA LYS A 271 14.99 7.15 4.54
C LYS A 271 13.52 7.17 4.96
N GLY A 272 13.14 6.24 5.83
CA GLY A 272 11.76 6.05 6.29
C GLY A 272 10.82 5.34 5.29
N ILE A 273 11.32 4.98 4.11
CA ILE A 273 10.61 4.20 3.08
C ILE A 273 11.19 2.80 2.96
N MET A 274 12.52 2.70 2.90
CA MET A 274 13.25 1.44 2.85
C MET A 274 14.16 1.34 4.08
N ALA A 275 14.27 0.13 4.64
CA ALA A 275 15.23 -0.25 5.67
C ALA A 275 16.05 -1.44 5.19
N CYS A 276 17.15 -1.71 5.89
CA CYS A 276 17.95 -2.92 5.75
C CYS A 276 17.98 -3.62 7.10
N GLU A 277 17.70 -4.91 7.13
CA GLU A 277 17.74 -5.75 8.32
C GLU A 277 18.97 -6.65 8.29
N GLU A 278 19.69 -6.67 9.40
CA GLU A 278 20.91 -7.48 9.57
C GLU A 278 20.66 -8.67 10.51
N GLY A 279 19.53 -8.68 11.22
CA GLY A 279 19.13 -9.74 12.15
C GLY A 279 18.48 -10.92 11.46
N ARG A 280 18.44 -12.06 12.15
CA ARG A 280 17.79 -13.29 11.69
C ARG A 280 16.34 -13.32 12.13
N LEU A 281 15.53 -12.45 11.52
CA LEU A 281 14.13 -12.22 11.85
C LEU A 281 13.19 -13.02 10.93
N VAL A 282 11.94 -13.15 11.36
CA VAL A 282 10.86 -13.80 10.61
C VAL A 282 9.66 -12.86 10.46
N SER A 283 8.69 -13.24 9.66
CA SER A 283 7.59 -12.37 9.24
C SER A 283 6.93 -11.57 10.38
N MET A 284 6.65 -12.21 11.53
CA MET A 284 5.91 -11.53 12.59
C MET A 284 6.72 -10.49 13.37
N ASP A 285 8.05 -10.50 13.25
CA ASP A 285 8.92 -9.48 13.82
C ASP A 285 8.78 -8.13 13.09
N PHE A 286 8.35 -8.17 11.84
CA PHE A 286 8.10 -6.97 11.01
C PHE A 286 6.66 -6.46 11.09
N LYS A 287 5.79 -7.09 11.89
CA LYS A 287 4.42 -6.64 12.05
C LYS A 287 4.36 -5.26 12.70
N GLY A 288 3.69 -4.31 12.05
CA GLY A 288 3.60 -2.93 12.49
C GLY A 288 4.79 -2.06 12.08
N ASP A 289 5.74 -2.58 11.31
CA ASP A 289 6.80 -1.77 10.73
C ASP A 289 6.24 -0.87 9.62
N ALA A 290 6.60 0.41 9.67
CA ALA A 290 6.07 1.42 8.75
C ALA A 290 6.85 1.52 7.43
N HIS A 291 7.99 0.83 7.27
CA HIS A 291 8.71 0.84 6.02
C HIS A 291 7.95 0.09 4.92
N SER A 292 8.05 0.56 3.70
CA SER A 292 7.49 -0.12 2.53
C SER A 292 8.27 -1.37 2.16
N SER A 293 9.58 -1.36 2.44
CA SER A 293 10.52 -2.40 2.04
C SER A 293 11.61 -2.52 3.09
N ILE A 294 11.80 -3.71 3.63
CA ILE A 294 12.85 -4.01 4.61
C ILE A 294 13.73 -5.10 4.00
N VAL A 295 14.85 -4.67 3.40
CA VAL A 295 15.76 -5.58 2.71
C VAL A 295 16.46 -6.49 3.70
N ASP A 296 16.34 -7.78 3.51
CA ASP A 296 17.06 -8.82 4.24
C ASP A 296 18.48 -8.93 3.69
N ILE A 297 19.45 -8.43 4.45
CA ILE A 297 20.85 -8.35 3.99
C ILE A 297 21.50 -9.74 3.94
N GLU A 298 21.15 -10.65 4.84
CA GLU A 298 21.73 -12.01 4.84
C GLU A 298 21.38 -12.75 3.54
N PHE A 299 20.15 -12.63 3.05
CA PHE A 299 19.67 -13.27 1.83
C PHE A 299 19.84 -12.42 0.55
N THR A 300 20.48 -11.26 0.66
CA THR A 300 20.83 -10.44 -0.51
C THR A 300 22.22 -10.79 -0.99
N GLN A 301 22.32 -11.26 -2.25
CA GLN A 301 23.56 -11.83 -2.80
C GLN A 301 23.69 -11.64 -4.31
N VAL A 302 24.92 -11.73 -4.79
CA VAL A 302 25.28 -11.76 -6.21
C VAL A 302 25.79 -13.14 -6.56
N LEU A 303 25.23 -13.74 -7.62
CA LEU A 303 25.71 -14.97 -8.21
C LEU A 303 26.54 -14.64 -9.47
N ARG A 304 27.75 -15.14 -9.54
CA ARG A 304 28.76 -14.89 -10.59
C ARG A 304 28.99 -13.39 -10.84
N ASP A 305 28.78 -12.46 -10.85
CA ASP A 305 29.11 -11.02 -10.96
C ASP A 305 27.97 -10.11 -11.46
N ASN A 306 26.89 -10.68 -11.98
CA ASN A 306 25.80 -9.85 -12.51
C ASN A 306 24.36 -10.36 -12.24
N MET A 307 24.18 -11.57 -11.68
CA MET A 307 22.86 -12.04 -11.26
C MET A 307 22.66 -11.75 -9.77
N VAL A 308 21.74 -10.88 -9.46
CA VAL A 308 21.40 -10.54 -8.07
C VAL A 308 20.14 -11.24 -7.60
N LYS A 309 20.15 -11.66 -6.33
CA LYS A 309 18.96 -12.06 -5.59
C LYS A 309 18.78 -11.08 -4.42
N VAL A 310 17.58 -10.56 -4.28
CA VAL A 310 17.22 -9.63 -3.20
C VAL A 310 15.90 -10.06 -2.58
N VAL A 311 15.91 -10.12 -1.25
CA VAL A 311 14.75 -10.46 -0.45
C VAL A 311 14.35 -9.24 0.38
N ALA A 312 13.07 -8.91 0.42
CA ALA A 312 12.58 -7.77 1.17
C ALA A 312 11.23 -8.07 1.85
N TRP A 313 11.14 -7.77 3.14
CA TRP A 313 9.95 -7.90 3.97
C TRP A 313 9.10 -6.64 3.91
N TYR A 314 7.80 -6.78 4.14
CA TYR A 314 6.89 -5.65 4.28
C TYR A 314 5.62 -6.03 5.05
N ASP A 315 5.17 -5.16 5.93
CA ASP A 315 3.82 -5.28 6.45
C ASP A 315 2.84 -4.76 5.39
N ASN A 316 2.17 -5.69 4.72
CA ASN A 316 1.30 -5.40 3.58
C ASN A 316 0.04 -4.60 3.96
N GLU A 317 -0.32 -4.52 5.24
CA GLU A 317 -1.41 -3.68 5.74
C GLU A 317 -0.88 -2.37 6.34
N TRP A 318 -0.01 -2.44 7.37
CA TRP A 318 0.44 -1.25 8.10
C TRP A 318 1.40 -0.40 7.29
N GLY A 319 2.48 -0.98 6.75
CA GLY A 319 3.45 -0.26 5.93
C GLY A 319 2.79 0.42 4.73
N TYR A 320 1.88 -0.30 4.06
CA TYR A 320 1.12 0.27 2.95
C TYR A 320 0.19 1.41 3.38
N SER A 321 -0.53 1.26 4.50
CA SER A 321 -1.43 2.29 5.01
C SER A 321 -0.67 3.56 5.44
N CYS A 322 0.56 3.40 5.95
CA CYS A 322 1.47 4.52 6.19
C CYS A 322 1.82 5.25 4.88
N ARG A 323 2.07 4.52 3.79
CA ARG A 323 2.35 5.14 2.47
C ARG A 323 1.15 5.88 1.90
N VAL A 324 -0.06 5.39 2.08
CA VAL A 324 -1.29 6.13 1.70
C VAL A 324 -1.40 7.44 2.48
N ALA A 325 -1.16 7.42 3.78
CA ALA A 325 -1.17 8.62 4.61
C ALA A 325 -0.04 9.60 4.21
N ASP A 326 1.16 9.09 3.91
CA ASP A 326 2.29 9.90 3.44
C ASP A 326 1.99 10.54 2.08
N LEU A 327 1.36 9.81 1.15
CA LEU A 327 0.96 10.35 -0.15
C LEU A 327 -0.10 11.45 0.01
N ALA A 328 -1.12 11.23 0.84
CA ALA A 328 -2.13 12.26 1.13
C ALA A 328 -1.49 13.53 1.73
N HIS A 329 -0.54 13.36 2.65
CA HIS A 329 0.20 14.47 3.23
C HIS A 329 1.08 15.19 2.19
N TYR A 330 1.77 14.46 1.33
CA TYR A 330 2.59 15.02 0.26
C TYR A 330 1.75 15.83 -0.74
N MET A 331 0.59 15.29 -1.16
CA MET A 331 -0.34 16.00 -2.03
C MET A 331 -0.84 17.28 -1.36
N ALA A 332 -1.18 17.23 -0.07
CA ALA A 332 -1.57 18.40 0.71
C ALA A 332 -0.49 19.50 0.74
N GLN A 333 0.78 19.13 0.84
CA GLN A 333 1.91 20.07 0.82
C GLN A 333 2.16 20.67 -0.56
N LYS A 334 1.93 19.91 -1.63
CA LYS A 334 2.14 20.36 -3.01
C LYS A 334 0.98 21.17 -3.58
N GLY A 335 -0.18 21.13 -2.92
CA GLY A 335 -1.44 21.72 -3.36
C GLY A 335 -2.41 20.69 -3.92
N LEU A 336 -3.70 21.05 -3.97
CA LEU A 336 -4.81 20.21 -4.42
C LEU A 336 -5.44 20.77 -5.70
#